data_d67d27bf279daf6ef9583c1b324af6a2
#
_entry.id   d67d27bf279daf6ef9583c1b324af6a2
#
_cell.length_a   1.000
_cell.length_b   1.000
_cell.length_c   1.000
_cell.angle_alpha   90.00
_cell.angle_beta   90.00
_cell.angle_gamma   90.00
#
_symmetry.space_group_name_H-M   'P 1'
#
loop_
_entity.id
_entity.type
_entity.pdbx_description
1 polymer ?
#
loop_
_entity_poly.entity_id
_entity_poly.type
_entity_poly.pdbx_seq_one_letter_code
_entity_poly.pdbx_strand_id
1 'polypeptide(L)'
;MKRLTLIMAAILAISLSVFGKDIKGRILDAKGNPLEFANVVLLQDSAFITGVITNNNGEFKLSSNLTTGLKLKLSFVGFDSKYIDISPDGELGNIKMMASSNQLEEVVVKGNASKTYLKGNSLITNVENSVLANAGSAKDVLRQVPMVIENNGNLEIFGKGSPTIYINGRKITDSQELSTLLSGNIRNVEVITNPSATYSAEAKAVIRIRTKRPQYEGWSATLRSTNGVQHNFQSANMMNLKYRTGGFEVFSNFTYNAGKNWEKKSTEMATFAKSMWGQQLSTVNTKHYNGFLGKVGFTWVINNNHSIGAYYQNEHAKNKNHSHLISNVQENNEFYDKWETRANNIIKNTPRHAANIYYNGQIKKLNIDFNADYIWNKRVQNTTNDEISQMMEKQNVTTYSKNKSKMLAEKLIMTYPVSKWVVKFGEEYTSSRTNNHFNTEYVNLDNTASKIKEDNAACFIEIIQQLGILNIGAGLRYEYVKYDYFEDTNSKNNLSRTYHNIFPSFNAATRLGSVQMSLSYSCRVERPTYSNLNANVSYLNRMTYESGNPRLQPTKLHNLE
;
A
#
# COMPACT_ATOMS: atom_id res chain seq x y z
N MET A 1 -8.93 -10.39 34.82
CA MET A 1 -7.62 -9.75 35.07
C MET A 1 -6.63 -10.64 35.84
N LYS A 2 -6.97 -11.23 36.98
CA LYS A 2 -6.04 -12.09 37.79
C LYS A 2 -5.48 -13.33 37.04
N ARG A 3 -6.19 -13.92 36.08
CA ARG A 3 -5.68 -15.07 35.27
C ARG A 3 -4.73 -14.68 34.15
N LEU A 4 -4.83 -13.45 33.62
CA LEU A 4 -3.93 -12.95 32.58
C LEU A 4 -2.58 -12.51 33.17
N THR A 5 -2.57 -11.96 34.38
CA THR A 5 -1.36 -11.62 35.13
C THR A 5 -0.59 -12.86 35.59
N LEU A 6 -1.27 -13.95 35.90
CA LEU A 6 -0.64 -15.23 36.27
C LEU A 6 0.03 -15.90 35.03
N ILE A 7 -0.58 -15.81 33.86
CA ILE A 7 0.01 -16.31 32.59
C ILE A 7 1.21 -15.45 32.16
N MET A 8 1.14 -14.13 32.31
CA MET A 8 2.29 -13.26 32.07
C MET A 8 3.42 -13.47 33.10
N ALA A 9 3.10 -13.70 34.36
CA ALA A 9 4.11 -14.04 35.36
C ALA A 9 4.72 -15.43 35.14
N ALA A 10 3.94 -16.42 34.66
CA ALA A 10 4.46 -17.73 34.29
C ALA A 10 5.35 -17.67 33.03
N ILE A 11 5.05 -16.82 32.06
CA ILE A 11 5.91 -16.59 30.87
C ILE A 11 7.18 -15.86 31.27
N LEU A 12 7.14 -14.96 32.24
CA LEU A 12 8.33 -14.26 32.77
C LEU A 12 9.21 -15.16 33.65
N ALA A 13 8.62 -16.18 34.29
CA ALA A 13 9.35 -17.13 35.14
C ALA A 13 10.03 -18.27 34.34
N ILE A 14 9.75 -18.43 33.05
CA ILE A 14 10.40 -19.39 32.14
C ILE A 14 11.70 -18.83 31.52
N SER A 15 12.10 -17.61 31.85
CA SER A 15 13.48 -17.16 31.64
C SER A 15 14.43 -17.79 32.66
N LEU A 16 14.34 -19.10 32.85
CA LEU A 16 15.34 -19.90 33.50
C LEU A 16 16.62 -19.82 32.71
N SER A 17 17.63 -19.23 33.32
CA SER A 17 19.01 -19.17 32.85
C SER A 17 19.47 -20.56 32.45
N VAL A 18 19.40 -20.86 31.17
CA VAL A 18 20.12 -22.00 30.61
C VAL A 18 21.59 -21.59 30.66
N PHE A 19 22.35 -22.17 31.56
CA PHE A 19 23.79 -22.01 31.61
C PHE A 19 24.39 -22.62 30.32
N GLY A 20 24.51 -21.78 29.28
CA GLY A 20 25.28 -22.16 28.09
C GLY A 20 26.76 -22.20 28.43
N LYS A 21 27.48 -23.12 27.79
CA LYS A 21 28.94 -23.16 27.86
C LYS A 21 29.53 -21.94 27.16
N ASP A 22 30.35 -21.20 27.85
CA ASP A 22 31.14 -20.10 27.28
C ASP A 22 32.31 -20.64 26.48
N ILE A 23 32.45 -20.23 25.24
CA ILE A 23 33.58 -20.54 24.35
C ILE A 23 34.33 -19.24 24.13
N LYS A 24 35.62 -19.21 24.54
CA LYS A 24 36.43 -18.00 24.49
C LYS A 24 37.78 -18.28 23.81
N GLY A 25 38.32 -17.25 23.22
CA GLY A 25 39.64 -17.30 22.58
C GLY A 25 40.11 -15.97 22.06
N ARG A 26 41.29 -15.95 21.51
CA ARG A 26 41.91 -14.76 20.91
C ARG A 26 42.49 -15.10 19.55
N ILE A 27 42.17 -14.32 18.54
CA ILE A 27 42.64 -14.53 17.17
C ILE A 27 43.78 -13.56 16.86
N LEU A 28 44.90 -14.11 16.38
CA LEU A 28 46.13 -13.39 16.07
C LEU A 28 46.56 -13.71 14.62
N ASP A 29 47.31 -12.80 14.01
CA ASP A 29 48.05 -13.08 12.77
C ASP A 29 49.28 -13.96 13.02
N ALA A 30 50.01 -14.33 11.97
CA ALA A 30 51.25 -15.11 12.08
C ALA A 30 52.34 -14.42 12.90
N LYS A 31 52.32 -13.08 12.95
CA LYS A 31 53.30 -12.23 13.69
C LYS A 31 52.89 -12.01 15.15
N GLY A 32 51.69 -12.43 15.56
CA GLY A 32 51.16 -12.27 16.90
C GLY A 32 50.33 -11.01 17.12
N ASN A 33 50.01 -10.25 16.08
CA ASN A 33 49.15 -9.09 16.19
C ASN A 33 47.68 -9.53 16.30
N PRO A 34 46.84 -8.87 17.10
CA PRO A 34 45.42 -9.19 17.21
C PRO A 34 44.66 -8.89 15.89
N LEU A 35 43.76 -9.76 15.52
CA LEU A 35 42.84 -9.56 14.38
C LEU A 35 41.50 -9.07 14.90
N GLU A 36 41.26 -7.78 14.80
CA GLU A 36 40.00 -7.13 15.12
C GLU A 36 38.97 -7.40 14.01
N PHE A 37 37.68 -7.59 14.38
CA PHE A 37 36.56 -7.91 13.46
C PHE A 37 36.70 -9.23 12.69
N ALA A 38 37.51 -10.18 13.14
CA ALA A 38 37.51 -11.52 12.59
C ALA A 38 36.19 -12.23 12.92
N ASN A 39 35.60 -12.89 11.93
CA ASN A 39 34.37 -13.63 12.12
C ASN A 39 34.63 -14.96 12.83
N VAL A 40 33.91 -15.22 13.90
CA VAL A 40 33.90 -16.46 14.68
C VAL A 40 32.50 -17.06 14.61
N VAL A 41 32.35 -18.15 13.89
CA VAL A 41 31.06 -18.79 13.63
C VAL A 41 31.06 -20.16 14.26
N LEU A 42 30.06 -20.42 15.11
CA LEU A 42 29.81 -21.74 15.70
C LEU A 42 28.93 -22.56 14.74
N LEU A 43 29.42 -23.74 14.40
CA LEU A 43 28.74 -24.70 13.55
C LEU A 43 28.46 -26.00 14.31
N GLN A 44 27.36 -26.66 14.00
CA GLN A 44 27.08 -28.05 14.37
C GLN A 44 26.78 -28.84 13.09
N ASP A 45 27.55 -29.85 12.83
CA ASP A 45 27.44 -30.68 11.60
C ASP A 45 27.36 -29.83 10.31
N SER A 46 28.14 -28.75 10.22
CA SER A 46 28.18 -27.75 9.15
C SER A 46 27.00 -26.76 9.12
N ALA A 47 26.00 -26.89 10.00
CA ALA A 47 24.93 -25.93 10.13
C ALA A 47 25.33 -24.75 11.03
N PHE A 48 24.94 -23.53 10.64
CA PHE A 48 25.18 -22.30 11.42
C PHE A 48 24.34 -22.30 12.71
N ILE A 49 25.00 -22.09 13.85
CA ILE A 49 24.33 -21.96 15.17
C ILE A 49 24.32 -20.49 15.61
N THR A 50 25.47 -19.88 15.78
CA THR A 50 25.64 -18.50 16.18
C THR A 50 27.00 -17.98 15.73
N GLY A 51 27.25 -16.66 15.84
CA GLY A 51 28.56 -16.09 15.52
C GLY A 51 28.75 -14.75 16.19
N VAL A 52 30.02 -14.39 16.38
CA VAL A 52 30.48 -13.07 16.86
C VAL A 52 31.69 -12.61 16.05
N ILE A 53 32.05 -11.34 16.21
CA ILE A 53 33.31 -10.79 15.71
C ILE A 53 34.27 -10.54 16.88
N THR A 54 35.56 -10.60 16.62
CA THR A 54 36.60 -10.26 17.61
C THR A 54 36.63 -8.77 17.92
N ASN A 55 36.99 -8.44 19.15
CA ASN A 55 37.22 -7.06 19.60
C ASN A 55 38.62 -6.54 19.13
N ASN A 56 38.96 -5.31 19.53
CA ASN A 56 40.26 -4.67 19.21
C ASN A 56 41.49 -5.42 19.74
N ASN A 57 41.32 -6.30 20.73
CA ASN A 57 42.37 -7.17 21.24
C ASN A 57 42.40 -8.55 20.54
N GLY A 58 41.54 -8.78 19.54
CA GLY A 58 41.37 -10.07 18.87
C GLY A 58 40.57 -11.09 19.68
N GLU A 59 39.96 -10.71 20.78
CA GLU A 59 39.23 -11.62 21.69
C GLU A 59 37.79 -11.81 21.26
N PHE A 60 37.27 -13.00 21.50
CA PHE A 60 35.84 -13.33 21.31
C PHE A 60 35.30 -14.15 22.47
N LYS A 61 33.98 -14.04 22.68
CA LYS A 61 33.21 -14.86 23.61
C LYS A 61 31.90 -15.25 22.95
N LEU A 62 31.61 -16.56 22.92
CA LEU A 62 30.39 -17.18 22.43
C LEU A 62 29.78 -18.04 23.55
N SER A 63 28.46 -18.10 23.64
CA SER A 63 27.76 -18.99 24.55
C SER A 63 26.89 -19.96 23.75
N SER A 64 26.93 -21.25 24.09
CA SER A 64 26.11 -22.28 23.44
C SER A 64 25.57 -23.28 24.47
N ASN A 65 24.33 -23.68 24.27
CA ASN A 65 23.68 -24.72 25.06
C ASN A 65 23.90 -26.13 24.46
N LEU A 66 24.53 -26.24 23.30
CA LEU A 66 24.83 -27.48 22.61
C LEU A 66 26.21 -27.97 23.05
N THR A 67 26.38 -29.29 23.19
CA THR A 67 27.59 -29.89 23.75
C THR A 67 28.30 -30.86 22.81
N THR A 68 27.67 -31.25 21.69
CA THR A 68 28.22 -32.27 20.80
C THR A 68 28.22 -31.81 19.33
N GLY A 69 29.24 -32.23 18.57
CA GLY A 69 29.34 -31.94 17.14
C GLY A 69 29.68 -30.49 16.80
N LEU A 70 30.21 -29.72 17.76
CA LEU A 70 30.46 -28.30 17.59
C LEU A 70 31.86 -28.03 17.02
N LYS A 71 31.91 -27.16 16.00
CA LYS A 71 33.13 -26.61 15.40
C LYS A 71 33.07 -25.09 15.30
N LEU A 72 34.20 -24.44 15.51
CA LEU A 72 34.34 -23.02 15.18
C LEU A 72 34.92 -22.86 13.78
N LYS A 73 34.30 -22.05 12.97
CA LYS A 73 34.88 -21.52 11.73
C LYS A 73 35.32 -20.09 11.96
N LEU A 74 36.61 -19.85 11.76
CA LEU A 74 37.23 -18.54 11.84
C LEU A 74 37.48 -18.04 10.43
N SER A 75 37.15 -16.79 10.15
CA SER A 75 37.44 -16.17 8.86
C SER A 75 37.71 -14.68 9.01
N PHE A 76 38.68 -14.21 8.25
CA PHE A 76 39.06 -12.81 8.18
C PHE A 76 39.52 -12.46 6.76
N VAL A 77 39.25 -11.23 6.32
CA VAL A 77 39.63 -10.79 4.96
C VAL A 77 41.14 -10.86 4.77
N GLY A 78 41.61 -11.60 3.74
CA GLY A 78 43.01 -11.80 3.46
C GLY A 78 43.66 -12.94 4.22
N PHE A 79 42.93 -13.76 4.95
CA PHE A 79 43.39 -14.91 5.70
C PHE A 79 42.66 -16.18 5.32
N ASP A 80 43.33 -17.33 5.37
CA ASP A 80 42.71 -18.63 5.14
C ASP A 80 41.75 -18.95 6.27
N SER A 81 40.53 -19.41 5.90
CA SER A 81 39.53 -19.81 6.88
C SER A 81 40.03 -21.04 7.67
N LYS A 82 39.87 -21.01 9.00
CA LYS A 82 40.31 -22.07 9.90
C LYS A 82 39.10 -22.69 10.62
N TYR A 83 39.08 -24.03 10.69
CA TYR A 83 38.11 -24.78 11.48
C TYR A 83 38.78 -25.34 12.72
N ILE A 84 38.15 -25.19 13.88
CA ILE A 84 38.70 -25.59 15.18
C ILE A 84 37.64 -26.40 15.93
N ASP A 85 38.07 -27.53 16.49
CA ASP A 85 37.26 -28.30 17.41
C ASP A 85 37.27 -27.61 18.78
N ILE A 86 36.14 -27.61 19.46
CA ILE A 86 35.99 -26.89 20.72
C ILE A 86 36.48 -27.75 21.87
N SER A 87 37.42 -27.21 22.63
CA SER A 87 37.94 -27.86 23.82
C SER A 87 36.86 -28.09 24.90
N PRO A 88 36.96 -29.17 25.70
CA PRO A 88 35.93 -29.50 26.70
C PRO A 88 35.65 -28.40 27.72
N ASP A 89 36.62 -27.54 28.03
CA ASP A 89 36.52 -26.40 28.96
C ASP A 89 35.99 -25.12 28.29
N GLY A 90 35.99 -25.05 26.94
CA GLY A 90 35.58 -23.87 26.18
C GLY A 90 36.65 -22.80 26.03
N GLU A 91 37.81 -22.97 26.58
CA GLU A 91 38.95 -22.05 26.49
C GLU A 91 39.86 -22.48 25.33
N LEU A 92 39.98 -21.63 24.28
CA LEU A 92 40.73 -21.96 23.06
C LEU A 92 42.11 -21.24 22.99
N GLY A 93 42.36 -20.34 23.96
CA GLY A 93 43.62 -19.60 24.01
C GLY A 93 43.86 -18.74 22.76
N ASN A 94 45.16 -18.62 22.39
CA ASN A 94 45.56 -17.85 21.23
C ASN A 94 45.52 -18.70 19.95
N ILE A 95 44.75 -18.25 18.96
CA ILE A 95 44.56 -18.93 17.68
C ILE A 95 45.24 -18.11 16.59
N LYS A 96 46.23 -18.68 15.92
CA LYS A 96 46.90 -18.01 14.79
C LYS A 96 46.20 -18.34 13.48
N MET A 97 45.94 -17.30 12.67
CA MET A 97 45.50 -17.39 11.29
C MET A 97 46.68 -17.10 10.33
N MET A 98 46.68 -17.79 9.21
CA MET A 98 47.70 -17.59 8.16
C MET A 98 47.12 -16.70 7.08
N ALA A 99 47.91 -15.74 6.59
CA ALA A 99 47.54 -14.91 5.46
C ALA A 99 47.33 -15.81 4.23
N SER A 100 46.22 -15.61 3.50
CA SER A 100 45.96 -16.33 2.28
C SER A 100 46.96 -15.94 1.20
N SER A 101 47.58 -16.94 0.58
CA SER A 101 48.49 -16.74 -0.56
C SER A 101 47.76 -16.51 -1.86
N ASN A 102 46.46 -16.75 -1.90
CA ASN A 102 45.63 -16.41 -3.05
C ASN A 102 45.49 -14.89 -3.10
N GLN A 103 46.04 -14.25 -4.13
CA GLN A 103 45.59 -12.92 -4.52
C GLN A 103 44.06 -13.01 -4.62
N LEU A 104 43.39 -12.32 -3.71
CA LEU A 104 41.96 -12.08 -3.86
C LEU A 104 41.81 -11.42 -5.22
N GLU A 105 41.28 -12.13 -6.22
CA GLU A 105 40.56 -11.46 -7.26
C GLU A 105 39.64 -10.51 -6.52
N GLU A 106 39.75 -9.22 -6.81
CA GLU A 106 38.95 -8.16 -6.25
C GLU A 106 37.48 -8.65 -6.35
N VAL A 107 36.96 -9.16 -5.23
CA VAL A 107 35.53 -9.39 -5.11
C VAL A 107 34.94 -8.00 -5.07
N VAL A 108 34.80 -7.42 -6.25
CA VAL A 108 33.90 -6.34 -6.48
C VAL A 108 32.56 -6.91 -6.04
N VAL A 109 32.18 -6.64 -4.79
CA VAL A 109 30.79 -6.73 -4.37
C VAL A 109 30.10 -5.71 -5.26
N LYS A 110 29.73 -6.15 -6.47
CA LYS A 110 28.74 -5.48 -7.26
C LYS A 110 27.48 -5.62 -6.42
N GLY A 111 27.29 -4.68 -5.49
CA GLY A 111 25.96 -4.44 -4.96
C GLY A 111 25.11 -4.32 -6.22
N ASN A 112 24.24 -5.30 -6.48
CA ASN A 112 23.38 -5.27 -7.64
C ASN A 112 22.45 -4.09 -7.44
N ALA A 113 22.90 -2.89 -7.84
CA ALA A 113 22.08 -1.70 -7.89
C ALA A 113 20.84 -2.06 -8.71
N SER A 114 19.67 -1.69 -8.22
CA SER A 114 18.43 -1.95 -8.95
C SER A 114 18.52 -1.30 -10.33
N LYS A 115 18.53 -2.13 -11.39
CA LYS A 115 18.51 -1.61 -12.75
C LYS A 115 17.13 -1.10 -13.06
N THR A 116 17.05 0.21 -13.32
CA THR A 116 15.85 0.83 -13.88
C THR A 116 16.10 1.14 -15.35
N TYR A 117 15.15 0.74 -16.21
CA TYR A 117 15.23 0.97 -17.65
C TYR A 117 13.85 1.22 -18.24
N LEU A 118 13.82 1.96 -19.35
CA LEU A 118 12.61 2.23 -20.11
C LEU A 118 12.31 1.07 -21.06
N LYS A 119 11.05 0.60 -21.08
CA LYS A 119 10.54 -0.36 -22.05
C LYS A 119 9.18 0.12 -22.57
N GLY A 120 9.15 0.56 -23.83
CA GLY A 120 7.98 1.27 -24.35
C GLY A 120 7.76 2.57 -23.56
N ASN A 121 6.54 2.79 -23.07
CA ASN A 121 6.19 3.90 -22.19
C ASN A 121 6.28 3.56 -20.69
N SER A 122 6.95 2.48 -20.34
CA SER A 122 7.02 1.97 -18.97
C SER A 122 8.44 2.04 -18.42
N LEU A 123 8.58 2.57 -17.22
CA LEU A 123 9.82 2.53 -16.46
C LEU A 123 9.84 1.27 -15.58
N ILE A 124 10.73 0.33 -15.90
CA ILE A 124 10.84 -0.95 -15.19
C ILE A 124 12.01 -0.90 -14.23
N THR A 125 11.73 -1.16 -12.95
CA THR A 125 12.74 -1.31 -11.88
C THR A 125 12.80 -2.77 -11.45
N ASN A 126 13.96 -3.40 -11.62
CA ASN A 126 14.19 -4.76 -11.15
C ASN A 126 14.38 -4.75 -9.63
N VAL A 127 13.60 -5.57 -8.92
CA VAL A 127 13.67 -5.75 -7.47
C VAL A 127 14.44 -7.02 -7.14
N GLU A 128 14.19 -8.08 -7.91
CA GLU A 128 14.87 -9.36 -7.77
C GLU A 128 16.38 -9.19 -7.93
N ASN A 129 17.16 -9.79 -7.03
CA ASN A 129 18.64 -9.71 -6.99
C ASN A 129 19.19 -8.28 -6.86
N SER A 130 18.42 -7.37 -6.26
CA SER A 130 18.84 -6.00 -5.96
C SER A 130 18.69 -5.69 -4.47
N VAL A 131 19.22 -4.56 -4.03
CA VAL A 131 19.07 -4.07 -2.64
C VAL A 131 17.58 -3.87 -2.27
N LEU A 132 16.72 -3.61 -3.25
CA LEU A 132 15.28 -3.45 -3.03
C LEU A 132 14.59 -4.74 -2.57
N ALA A 133 15.16 -5.91 -2.83
CA ALA A 133 14.61 -7.18 -2.34
C ALA A 133 14.59 -7.26 -0.80
N ASN A 134 15.42 -6.46 -0.13
CA ASN A 134 15.54 -6.41 1.33
C ASN A 134 14.85 -5.19 1.94
N ALA A 135 14.08 -4.43 1.17
CA ALA A 135 13.43 -3.20 1.64
C ALA A 135 12.30 -3.44 2.66
N GLY A 136 11.82 -4.68 2.80
CA GLY A 136 10.76 -5.08 3.73
C GLY A 136 9.44 -5.39 3.04
N SER A 137 8.66 -4.40 2.63
CA SER A 137 7.36 -4.57 1.96
C SER A 137 7.35 -3.98 0.54
N ALA A 138 6.30 -4.30 -0.23
CA ALA A 138 6.10 -3.67 -1.53
C ALA A 138 5.95 -2.14 -1.42
N LYS A 139 5.32 -1.65 -0.35
CA LYS A 139 5.22 -0.21 -0.09
C LYS A 139 6.61 0.42 0.07
N ASP A 140 7.52 -0.23 0.80
CA ASP A 140 8.89 0.24 1.02
C ASP A 140 9.73 0.19 -0.26
N VAL A 141 9.50 -0.82 -1.13
CA VAL A 141 10.08 -0.87 -2.48
C VAL A 141 9.60 0.31 -3.31
N LEU A 142 8.29 0.56 -3.34
CA LEU A 142 7.70 1.61 -4.17
C LEU A 142 8.21 3.01 -3.80
N ARG A 143 8.50 3.29 -2.53
CA ARG A 143 9.12 4.55 -2.08
C ARG A 143 10.51 4.80 -2.68
N GLN A 144 11.18 3.75 -3.15
CA GLN A 144 12.53 3.81 -3.72
C GLN A 144 12.52 3.66 -5.25
N VAL A 145 11.35 3.44 -5.85
CA VAL A 145 11.20 3.36 -7.31
C VAL A 145 11.17 4.78 -7.88
N PRO A 146 11.93 5.08 -8.94
CA PRO A 146 11.90 6.39 -9.60
C PRO A 146 10.47 6.80 -10.00
N MET A 147 10.18 8.10 -9.95
CA MET A 147 8.88 8.73 -10.19
C MET A 147 7.83 8.49 -9.10
N VAL A 148 8.03 7.58 -8.16
CA VAL A 148 7.11 7.34 -7.04
C VAL A 148 7.50 8.21 -5.85
N ILE A 149 6.54 8.94 -5.32
CA ILE A 149 6.69 9.76 -4.11
C ILE A 149 5.63 9.34 -3.07
N GLU A 150 5.89 9.63 -1.81
CA GLU A 150 4.89 9.48 -0.76
C GLU A 150 4.47 10.84 -0.23
N ASN A 151 3.18 11.12 -0.31
CA ASN A 151 2.57 12.35 0.18
C ASN A 151 1.49 11.99 1.22
N ASN A 152 1.66 12.42 2.47
CA ASN A 152 0.75 12.15 3.58
C ASN A 152 0.38 10.64 3.73
N GLY A 153 1.38 9.75 3.54
CA GLY A 153 1.21 8.30 3.64
C GLY A 153 0.65 7.62 2.38
N ASN A 154 0.24 8.38 1.37
CA ASN A 154 -0.25 7.90 0.09
C ASN A 154 0.87 7.88 -0.95
N LEU A 155 0.88 6.84 -1.78
CA LEU A 155 1.81 6.76 -2.90
C LEU A 155 1.26 7.55 -4.09
N GLU A 156 2.10 8.38 -4.67
CA GLU A 156 1.77 9.20 -5.83
C GLU A 156 2.87 9.07 -6.89
N ILE A 157 2.52 9.28 -8.14
CA ILE A 157 3.49 9.46 -9.22
C ILE A 157 3.72 10.96 -9.38
N PHE A 158 4.98 11.36 -9.38
CA PHE A 158 5.39 12.76 -9.50
C PHE A 158 4.70 13.46 -10.67
N GLY A 159 4.01 14.57 -10.39
CA GLY A 159 3.24 15.34 -11.36
C GLY A 159 1.95 14.70 -11.88
N LYS A 160 1.57 13.48 -11.43
CA LYS A 160 0.38 12.76 -11.90
C LYS A 160 -0.64 12.47 -10.79
N GLY A 161 -0.19 12.43 -9.54
CA GLY A 161 -1.03 12.05 -8.39
C GLY A 161 -1.11 10.54 -8.17
N SER A 162 -2.21 10.08 -7.56
CA SER A 162 -2.35 8.69 -7.12
C SER A 162 -2.45 7.70 -8.29
N PRO A 163 -1.57 6.68 -8.35
CA PRO A 163 -1.60 5.66 -9.39
C PRO A 163 -2.66 4.59 -9.13
N THR A 164 -3.12 3.95 -10.21
CA THR A 164 -3.80 2.66 -10.12
C THR A 164 -2.74 1.56 -10.02
N ILE A 165 -2.83 0.70 -8.99
CA ILE A 165 -1.82 -0.32 -8.72
C ILE A 165 -2.35 -1.70 -9.05
N TYR A 166 -1.52 -2.49 -9.73
CA TYR A 166 -1.80 -3.88 -10.10
C TYR A 166 -0.73 -4.81 -9.54
N ILE A 167 -1.14 -5.94 -8.96
CA ILE A 167 -0.27 -7.05 -8.57
C ILE A 167 -0.60 -8.24 -9.44
N ASN A 168 0.35 -8.69 -10.26
CA ASN A 168 0.18 -9.80 -11.21
C ASN A 168 -1.05 -9.65 -12.13
N GLY A 169 -1.33 -8.43 -12.61
CA GLY A 169 -2.47 -8.10 -13.47
C GLY A 169 -3.75 -7.73 -12.72
N ARG A 170 -3.92 -8.12 -11.46
CA ARG A 170 -5.09 -7.80 -10.65
C ARG A 170 -4.96 -6.40 -10.05
N LYS A 171 -5.96 -5.54 -10.25
CA LYS A 171 -6.07 -4.24 -9.59
C LYS A 171 -6.26 -4.43 -8.09
N ILE A 172 -5.45 -3.74 -7.28
CA ILE A 172 -5.66 -3.75 -5.82
C ILE A 172 -6.76 -2.76 -5.44
N THR A 173 -7.59 -3.15 -4.49
CA THR A 173 -8.68 -2.33 -3.94
C THR A 173 -8.34 -1.76 -2.56
N ASP A 174 -7.21 -2.20 -1.99
CA ASP A 174 -6.74 -1.82 -0.66
C ASP A 174 -5.21 -1.67 -0.67
N SER A 175 -4.75 -0.50 -0.26
CA SER A 175 -3.32 -0.20 -0.13
C SER A 175 -2.59 -1.04 0.93
N GLN A 176 -3.31 -1.66 1.87
CA GLN A 176 -2.72 -2.57 2.86
C GLN A 176 -2.09 -3.80 2.19
N GLU A 177 -2.56 -4.21 1.00
CA GLU A 177 -1.94 -5.29 0.24
C GLU A 177 -0.45 -5.01 -0.06
N LEU A 178 -0.08 -3.75 -0.25
CA LEU A 178 1.31 -3.34 -0.46
C LEU A 178 2.18 -3.51 0.79
N SER A 179 1.59 -3.31 1.96
CA SER A 179 2.29 -3.48 3.24
C SER A 179 2.47 -4.95 3.62
N THR A 180 1.60 -5.83 3.09
CA THR A 180 1.64 -7.28 3.35
C THR A 180 2.47 -8.06 2.35
N LEU A 181 2.70 -7.53 1.14
CA LEU A 181 3.55 -8.15 0.13
C LEU A 181 5.01 -7.90 0.47
N LEU A 182 5.74 -8.95 0.80
CA LEU A 182 7.17 -8.86 1.11
C LEU A 182 7.99 -8.50 -0.14
N SER A 183 8.97 -7.61 0.02
CA SER A 183 9.86 -7.15 -1.05
C SER A 183 10.63 -8.29 -1.71
N GLY A 184 11.07 -9.28 -0.93
CA GLY A 184 11.75 -10.49 -1.42
C GLY A 184 10.92 -11.33 -2.41
N ASN A 185 9.60 -11.17 -2.40
CA ASN A 185 8.69 -11.86 -3.34
C ASN A 185 8.44 -11.06 -4.63
N ILE A 186 8.98 -9.85 -4.76
CA ILE A 186 8.80 -9.01 -5.94
C ILE A 186 9.90 -9.30 -6.95
N ARG A 187 9.51 -9.49 -8.20
CA ARG A 187 10.43 -9.62 -9.34
C ARG A 187 10.80 -8.25 -9.89
N ASN A 188 9.81 -7.47 -10.27
CA ASN A 188 9.99 -6.11 -10.78
C ASN A 188 8.76 -5.24 -10.51
N VAL A 189 8.98 -3.93 -10.59
CA VAL A 189 7.96 -2.89 -10.56
C VAL A 189 8.02 -2.13 -11.88
N GLU A 190 6.87 -1.92 -12.49
CA GLU A 190 6.70 -1.17 -13.73
C GLU A 190 5.85 0.07 -13.44
N VAL A 191 6.37 1.25 -13.74
CA VAL A 191 5.67 2.54 -13.62
C VAL A 191 5.31 3.04 -15.01
N ILE A 192 4.03 3.31 -15.25
CA ILE A 192 3.48 3.82 -16.49
C ILE A 192 2.87 5.19 -16.18
N THR A 193 3.53 6.25 -16.62
CA THR A 193 3.11 7.64 -16.36
C THR A 193 1.97 8.09 -17.27
N ASN A 194 1.86 7.47 -18.44
CA ASN A 194 0.82 7.75 -19.43
C ASN A 194 0.13 6.46 -19.88
N PRO A 195 -0.89 5.96 -19.11
CA PRO A 195 -1.54 4.70 -19.39
C PRO A 195 -2.21 4.63 -20.75
N SER A 196 -2.10 3.47 -21.42
CA SER A 196 -2.72 3.20 -22.72
C SER A 196 -4.21 2.83 -22.58
N ALA A 197 -4.86 2.60 -23.71
CA ALA A 197 -6.29 2.25 -23.83
C ALA A 197 -6.71 1.00 -23.02
N THR A 198 -5.77 0.10 -22.72
CA THR A 198 -5.99 -1.10 -21.87
C THR A 198 -6.40 -0.76 -20.43
N TYR A 199 -6.06 0.43 -19.95
CA TYR A 199 -6.41 0.90 -18.61
C TYR A 199 -7.65 1.79 -18.63
N SER A 200 -8.30 1.92 -17.46
CA SER A 200 -9.42 2.86 -17.30
C SER A 200 -9.01 4.27 -17.73
N ALA A 201 -9.91 5.00 -18.39
CA ALA A 201 -9.67 6.39 -18.77
C ALA A 201 -9.45 7.33 -17.56
N GLU A 202 -9.80 6.90 -16.34
CA GLU A 202 -9.53 7.63 -15.10
C GLU A 202 -8.11 7.39 -14.54
N ALA A 203 -7.38 6.40 -15.05
CA ALA A 203 -6.07 6.07 -14.54
C ALA A 203 -5.07 7.19 -14.85
N LYS A 204 -4.65 7.95 -13.83
CA LYS A 204 -3.66 9.05 -13.96
C LYS A 204 -2.26 8.51 -14.24
N ALA A 205 -1.92 7.40 -13.61
CA ALA A 205 -0.72 6.60 -13.81
C ALA A 205 -1.00 5.17 -13.37
N VAL A 206 -0.14 4.25 -13.73
CA VAL A 206 -0.27 2.84 -13.36
C VAL A 206 1.04 2.32 -12.78
N ILE A 207 0.95 1.57 -11.68
CA ILE A 207 2.05 0.76 -11.16
C ILE A 207 1.69 -0.71 -11.31
N ARG A 208 2.57 -1.50 -11.92
CA ARG A 208 2.43 -2.95 -12.02
C ARG A 208 3.53 -3.63 -11.23
N ILE A 209 3.15 -4.43 -10.25
CA ILE A 209 4.06 -5.25 -9.46
C ILE A 209 3.96 -6.68 -9.96
N ARG A 210 5.08 -7.24 -10.37
CA ARG A 210 5.18 -8.65 -10.73
C ARG A 210 5.93 -9.38 -9.62
N THR A 211 5.31 -10.44 -9.09
CA THR A 211 5.91 -11.29 -8.06
C THR A 211 6.71 -12.43 -8.69
N LYS A 212 7.62 -12.99 -7.90
CA LYS A 212 8.30 -14.25 -8.23
C LYS A 212 7.28 -15.38 -8.17
N ARG A 213 7.52 -16.44 -8.95
CA ARG A 213 6.78 -17.68 -8.74
C ARG A 213 7.25 -18.31 -7.42
N PRO A 214 6.34 -18.68 -6.51
CA PRO A 214 6.74 -19.36 -5.29
C PRO A 214 7.47 -20.67 -5.61
N GLN A 215 8.59 -20.91 -4.92
CA GLN A 215 9.42 -22.12 -5.09
C GLN A 215 9.33 -23.05 -3.87
N TYR A 216 8.44 -22.73 -2.91
CA TYR A 216 8.28 -23.52 -1.69
C TYR A 216 7.05 -24.44 -1.79
N GLU A 217 7.10 -25.56 -1.09
CA GLU A 217 6.00 -26.45 -0.78
C GLU A 217 5.76 -26.46 0.73
N GLY A 218 4.54 -26.75 1.16
CA GLY A 218 4.16 -26.80 2.57
C GLY A 218 3.71 -25.47 3.14
N TRP A 219 3.95 -25.26 4.43
CA TRP A 219 3.49 -24.11 5.20
C TRP A 219 4.46 -22.94 5.13
N SER A 220 3.92 -21.75 5.04
CA SER A 220 4.64 -20.49 5.24
C SER A 220 3.82 -19.58 6.15
N ALA A 221 4.47 -19.03 7.18
CA ALA A 221 3.87 -18.09 8.12
C ALA A 221 4.72 -16.83 8.21
N THR A 222 4.08 -15.67 8.24
CA THR A 222 4.74 -14.38 8.50
C THR A 222 3.95 -13.66 9.56
N LEU A 223 4.62 -13.30 10.66
CA LEU A 223 4.09 -12.43 11.70
C LEU A 223 4.88 -11.12 11.68
N ARG A 224 4.18 -10.01 11.66
CA ARG A 224 4.79 -8.68 11.74
C ARG A 224 4.02 -7.86 12.76
N SER A 225 4.73 -7.30 13.74
CA SER A 225 4.19 -6.34 14.70
C SER A 225 5.02 -5.07 14.60
N THR A 226 4.35 -3.95 14.33
CA THR A 226 4.98 -2.63 14.28
C THR A 226 4.32 -1.76 15.32
N ASN A 227 5.11 -1.36 16.31
CA ASN A 227 4.66 -0.53 17.41
C ASN A 227 5.46 0.76 17.42
N GLY A 228 4.79 1.87 17.66
CA GLY A 228 5.43 3.18 17.68
C GLY A 228 4.74 4.13 18.65
N VAL A 229 5.50 5.11 19.11
CA VAL A 229 5.01 6.23 19.93
C VAL A 229 5.48 7.51 19.26
N GLN A 230 4.55 8.32 18.75
CA GLN A 230 4.85 9.65 18.25
C GLN A 230 4.37 10.71 19.23
N HIS A 231 3.12 10.84 19.51
CA HIS A 231 2.47 11.58 20.60
C HIS A 231 1.64 10.60 21.44
N ASN A 232 1.18 9.54 20.81
CA ASN A 232 0.42 8.46 21.39
C ASN A 232 0.89 7.12 20.82
N PHE A 233 0.60 6.04 21.52
CA PHE A 233 0.91 4.69 21.08
C PHE A 233 0.08 4.29 19.86
N GLN A 234 0.75 3.63 18.92
CA GLN A 234 0.18 3.07 17.69
C GLN A 234 0.70 1.65 17.50
N SER A 235 -0.15 0.75 17.05
CA SER A 235 0.18 -0.65 16.81
C SER A 235 -0.44 -1.11 15.50
N ALA A 236 0.38 -1.77 14.68
CA ALA A 236 -0.03 -2.43 13.44
C ALA A 236 0.50 -3.86 13.47
N ASN A 237 -0.41 -4.83 13.45
CA ASN A 237 -0.11 -6.24 13.56
C ASN A 237 -0.64 -6.97 12.33
N MET A 238 0.16 -7.86 11.77
CA MET A 238 -0.15 -8.62 10.58
C MET A 238 0.26 -10.07 10.77
N MET A 239 -0.60 -10.98 10.32
CA MET A 239 -0.34 -12.41 10.22
C MET A 239 -0.72 -12.89 8.82
N ASN A 240 0.23 -13.47 8.12
CA ASN A 240 0.02 -14.13 6.84
C ASN A 240 0.30 -15.62 7.02
N LEU A 241 -0.64 -16.46 6.62
CA LEU A 241 -0.49 -17.91 6.59
C LEU A 241 -0.73 -18.38 5.18
N LYS A 242 0.10 -19.31 4.70
CA LYS A 242 -0.03 -19.92 3.39
C LYS A 242 0.28 -21.40 3.51
N TYR A 243 -0.44 -22.19 2.74
CA TYR A 243 -0.14 -23.60 2.51
C TYR A 243 -0.15 -23.88 1.02
N ARG A 244 0.92 -24.48 0.52
CA ARG A 244 1.07 -24.80 -0.89
C ARG A 244 1.37 -26.29 -1.06
N THR A 245 0.71 -26.89 -2.04
CA THR A 245 0.99 -28.25 -2.48
C THR A 245 0.77 -28.37 -4.00
N GLY A 246 1.80 -28.78 -4.72
CA GLY A 246 1.80 -28.75 -6.17
C GLY A 246 1.52 -27.34 -6.70
N GLY A 247 0.55 -27.21 -7.59
CA GLY A 247 0.09 -25.93 -8.12
C GLY A 247 -0.93 -25.18 -7.26
N PHE A 248 -1.42 -25.77 -6.16
CA PHE A 248 -2.49 -25.21 -5.34
C PHE A 248 -1.95 -24.53 -4.10
N GLU A 249 -2.34 -23.28 -3.88
CA GLU A 249 -1.99 -22.47 -2.70
C GLU A 249 -3.26 -21.93 -2.05
N VAL A 250 -3.42 -22.18 -0.75
CA VAL A 250 -4.40 -21.48 0.11
C VAL A 250 -3.67 -20.44 0.93
N PHE A 251 -4.26 -19.26 1.07
CA PHE A 251 -3.69 -18.18 1.86
C PHE A 251 -4.71 -17.50 2.75
N SER A 252 -4.22 -16.98 3.88
CA SER A 252 -4.97 -16.08 4.74
C SER A 252 -4.10 -14.92 5.20
N ASN A 253 -4.67 -13.72 5.22
CA ASN A 253 -4.02 -12.52 5.74
C ASN A 253 -4.93 -11.89 6.78
N PHE A 254 -4.40 -11.61 7.95
CA PHE A 254 -5.09 -10.92 9.03
C PHE A 254 -4.29 -9.69 9.42
N THR A 255 -4.97 -8.55 9.53
CA THR A 255 -4.34 -7.30 9.96
C THR A 255 -5.20 -6.67 11.05
N TYR A 256 -4.57 -6.25 12.13
CA TYR A 256 -5.20 -5.49 13.19
C TYR A 256 -4.38 -4.22 13.45
N ASN A 257 -5.02 -3.07 13.30
CA ASN A 257 -4.41 -1.76 13.52
C ASN A 257 -5.19 -1.01 14.59
N ALA A 258 -4.48 -0.48 15.57
CA ALA A 258 -5.08 0.33 16.63
C ALA A 258 -4.12 1.45 17.05
N GLY A 259 -4.68 2.58 17.42
CA GLY A 259 -3.86 3.68 17.89
C GLY A 259 -4.64 4.96 18.10
N LYS A 260 -3.87 5.98 18.45
CA LYS A 260 -4.35 7.34 18.66
C LYS A 260 -3.43 8.32 17.94
N ASN A 261 -4.00 9.11 17.04
CA ASN A 261 -3.30 10.20 16.36
C ASN A 261 -3.69 11.53 16.99
N TRP A 262 -2.73 12.43 17.06
CA TRP A 262 -2.93 13.82 17.48
C TRP A 262 -2.49 14.75 16.34
N GLU A 263 -3.31 15.76 16.08
CA GLU A 263 -3.05 16.77 15.03
C GLU A 263 -3.43 18.15 15.55
N LYS A 264 -2.58 19.13 15.30
CA LYS A 264 -2.90 20.55 15.48
C LYS A 264 -2.89 21.23 14.12
N LYS A 265 -3.97 21.93 13.79
CA LYS A 265 -4.17 22.61 12.52
C LYS A 265 -4.57 24.05 12.76
N SER A 266 -3.98 24.98 12.00
CA SER A 266 -4.44 26.36 11.89
C SER A 266 -5.00 26.57 10.49
N THR A 267 -6.14 27.22 10.39
CA THR A 267 -6.79 27.53 9.11
C THR A 267 -7.29 28.96 9.15
N GLU A 268 -6.99 29.72 8.12
CA GLU A 268 -7.52 31.07 7.91
C GLU A 268 -8.47 31.01 6.71
N MET A 269 -9.65 31.57 6.88
CA MET A 269 -10.68 31.67 5.83
C MET A 269 -11.14 33.12 5.71
N ALA A 270 -11.26 33.57 4.48
CA ALA A 270 -11.87 34.88 4.17
C ALA A 270 -13.04 34.67 3.22
N THR A 271 -14.17 35.26 3.54
CA THR A 271 -15.36 35.24 2.70
C THR A 271 -15.71 36.68 2.31
N PHE A 272 -15.73 36.94 1.00
CA PHE A 272 -16.04 38.22 0.41
C PHE A 272 -17.52 38.27 0.01
N ALA A 273 -18.34 38.96 0.78
CA ALA A 273 -19.77 39.14 0.52
C ALA A 273 -20.09 40.63 0.57
N LYS A 274 -21.22 41.06 1.15
CA LYS A 274 -21.50 42.48 1.42
C LYS A 274 -20.50 43.07 2.41
N SER A 275 -20.03 42.28 3.36
CA SER A 275 -18.93 42.55 4.27
C SER A 275 -17.85 41.48 4.07
N MET A 276 -16.61 41.80 4.41
CA MET A 276 -15.52 40.85 4.45
C MET A 276 -15.54 40.12 5.79
N TRP A 277 -15.71 38.78 5.75
CA TRP A 277 -15.67 37.94 6.93
C TRP A 277 -14.34 37.19 7.01
N GLY A 278 -13.64 37.34 8.09
CA GLY A 278 -12.41 36.60 8.41
C GLY A 278 -12.68 35.57 9.51
N GLN A 279 -12.16 34.35 9.35
CA GLN A 279 -12.17 33.34 10.40
C GLN A 279 -10.76 32.75 10.57
N GLN A 280 -10.24 32.81 11.78
CA GLN A 280 -8.99 32.15 12.15
C GLN A 280 -9.30 31.00 13.08
N LEU A 281 -9.15 29.78 12.58
CA LEU A 281 -9.47 28.54 13.28
C LEU A 281 -8.19 27.87 13.79
N SER A 282 -8.15 27.58 15.08
CA SER A 282 -7.17 26.69 15.69
C SER A 282 -7.86 25.41 16.10
N THR A 283 -7.45 24.30 15.53
CA THR A 283 -8.08 22.99 15.74
C THR A 283 -7.07 22.02 16.34
N VAL A 284 -7.46 21.34 17.41
CA VAL A 284 -6.75 20.18 17.96
C VAL A 284 -7.61 18.95 17.78
N ASN A 285 -7.13 18.01 16.99
CA ASN A 285 -7.80 16.75 16.71
C ASN A 285 -7.13 15.60 17.46
N THR A 286 -7.93 14.75 18.06
CA THR A 286 -7.50 13.46 18.61
C THR A 286 -8.33 12.36 17.99
N LYS A 287 -7.70 11.50 17.17
CA LYS A 287 -8.35 10.42 16.46
C LYS A 287 -7.93 9.08 17.06
N HIS A 288 -8.86 8.38 17.69
CA HIS A 288 -8.73 6.98 18.07
C HIS A 288 -9.21 6.11 16.91
N TYR A 289 -8.39 5.17 16.49
CA TYR A 289 -8.76 4.23 15.44
C TYR A 289 -8.49 2.80 15.88
N ASN A 290 -9.36 1.91 15.45
CA ASN A 290 -9.11 0.49 15.45
C ASN A 290 -9.72 -0.12 14.19
N GLY A 291 -9.04 -1.10 13.62
CA GLY A 291 -9.47 -1.77 12.42
C GLY A 291 -8.96 -3.19 12.35
N PHE A 292 -9.80 -4.08 11.88
CA PHE A 292 -9.49 -5.47 11.57
C PHE A 292 -9.78 -5.73 10.10
N LEU A 293 -8.87 -6.41 9.42
CA LEU A 293 -9.04 -6.89 8.07
C LEU A 293 -8.65 -8.37 8.05
N GLY A 294 -9.57 -9.21 7.57
CA GLY A 294 -9.34 -10.62 7.30
C GLY A 294 -9.54 -10.91 5.82
N LYS A 295 -8.60 -11.61 5.20
CA LYS A 295 -8.65 -12.05 3.81
C LYS A 295 -8.28 -13.52 3.73
N VAL A 296 -9.09 -14.31 3.06
CA VAL A 296 -8.83 -15.74 2.79
C VAL A 296 -9.05 -16.02 1.32
N GLY A 297 -8.27 -16.91 0.75
CA GLY A 297 -8.40 -17.23 -0.66
C GLY A 297 -7.51 -18.38 -1.09
N PHE A 298 -7.58 -18.69 -2.37
CA PHE A 298 -6.74 -19.67 -2.99
C PHE A 298 -6.24 -19.20 -4.37
N THR A 299 -5.15 -19.79 -4.80
CA THR A 299 -4.62 -19.72 -6.16
C THR A 299 -4.32 -21.14 -6.61
N TRP A 300 -4.76 -21.50 -7.79
CA TRP A 300 -4.45 -22.79 -8.40
C TRP A 300 -3.78 -22.59 -9.76
N VAL A 301 -2.50 -22.91 -9.82
CA VAL A 301 -1.73 -23.02 -11.07
C VAL A 301 -1.98 -24.42 -11.62
N ILE A 302 -2.96 -24.53 -12.52
CA ILE A 302 -3.41 -25.80 -13.11
C ILE A 302 -2.27 -26.42 -13.91
N ASN A 303 -1.56 -25.57 -14.66
CA ASN A 303 -0.37 -25.92 -15.44
C ASN A 303 0.43 -24.65 -15.75
N ASN A 304 1.47 -24.73 -16.56
CA ASN A 304 2.32 -23.58 -16.93
C ASN A 304 1.57 -22.44 -17.63
N ASN A 305 0.43 -22.74 -18.23
CA ASN A 305 -0.34 -21.80 -19.06
C ASN A 305 -1.63 -21.34 -18.41
N HIS A 306 -2.10 -21.95 -17.33
CA HIS A 306 -3.41 -21.66 -16.74
C HIS A 306 -3.33 -21.53 -15.23
N SER A 307 -3.86 -20.45 -14.71
CA SER A 307 -4.06 -20.23 -13.27
C SER A 307 -5.41 -19.59 -12.99
N ILE A 308 -6.04 -19.98 -11.90
CA ILE A 308 -7.28 -19.44 -11.38
C ILE A 308 -7.12 -19.15 -9.90
N GLY A 309 -7.82 -18.18 -9.39
CA GLY A 309 -7.87 -17.93 -7.96
C GLY A 309 -9.10 -17.14 -7.56
N ALA A 310 -9.38 -17.19 -6.28
CA ALA A 310 -10.45 -16.42 -5.68
C ALA A 310 -10.08 -16.03 -4.25
N TYR A 311 -10.64 -14.92 -3.79
CA TYR A 311 -10.53 -14.55 -2.37
C TYR A 311 -11.81 -13.86 -1.89
N TYR A 312 -11.97 -13.93 -0.58
CA TYR A 312 -12.93 -13.14 0.16
C TYR A 312 -12.20 -12.32 1.23
N GLN A 313 -12.61 -11.07 1.37
CA GLN A 313 -12.07 -10.12 2.35
C GLN A 313 -13.19 -9.50 3.16
N ASN A 314 -12.98 -9.39 4.45
CA ASN A 314 -13.85 -8.69 5.38
C ASN A 314 -13.05 -7.65 6.16
N GLU A 315 -13.61 -6.44 6.29
CA GLU A 315 -13.00 -5.35 7.02
C GLU A 315 -14.00 -4.73 8.00
N HIS A 316 -13.54 -4.48 9.21
CA HIS A 316 -14.23 -3.69 10.22
C HIS A 316 -13.32 -2.57 10.69
N ALA A 317 -13.78 -1.34 10.62
CA ALA A 317 -13.02 -0.19 11.13
C ALA A 317 -13.91 0.76 11.94
N LYS A 318 -13.38 1.27 13.03
CA LYS A 318 -14.03 2.26 13.88
C LYS A 318 -13.04 3.38 14.17
N ASN A 319 -13.45 4.60 13.85
CA ASN A 319 -12.72 5.82 14.17
C ASN A 319 -13.58 6.69 15.11
N LYS A 320 -12.96 7.18 16.18
CA LYS A 320 -13.54 8.21 17.04
C LYS A 320 -12.63 9.42 16.96
N ASN A 321 -13.14 10.52 16.45
CA ASN A 321 -12.41 11.78 16.33
C ASN A 321 -13.01 12.81 17.30
N HIS A 322 -12.19 13.31 18.20
CA HIS A 322 -12.51 14.39 19.12
C HIS A 322 -11.76 15.62 18.63
N SER A 323 -12.48 16.66 18.27
CA SER A 323 -11.92 17.91 17.79
C SER A 323 -12.30 19.02 18.75
N HIS A 324 -11.32 19.82 19.12
CA HIS A 324 -11.51 21.07 19.84
C HIS A 324 -11.09 22.21 18.91
N LEU A 325 -12.04 23.05 18.54
CA LEU A 325 -11.86 24.16 17.62
C LEU A 325 -12.07 25.49 18.37
N ILE A 326 -11.16 26.41 18.17
CA ILE A 326 -11.31 27.80 18.58
C ILE A 326 -11.32 28.63 17.29
N SER A 327 -12.40 29.38 17.07
CA SER A 327 -12.57 30.23 15.91
C SER A 327 -12.68 31.69 16.37
N ASN A 328 -11.74 32.53 15.95
CA ASN A 328 -11.85 33.98 16.06
C ASN A 328 -12.47 34.51 14.77
N VAL A 329 -13.58 35.23 14.89
CA VAL A 329 -14.37 35.73 13.76
C VAL A 329 -14.23 37.25 13.71
N GLN A 330 -14.02 37.78 12.52
CA GLN A 330 -13.90 39.21 12.24
C GLN A 330 -14.86 39.59 11.12
N GLU A 331 -15.44 40.78 11.22
CA GLU A 331 -16.15 41.47 10.14
C GLU A 331 -15.40 42.73 9.76
N ASN A 332 -15.03 42.91 8.50
CA ASN A 332 -14.22 44.01 7.98
C ASN A 332 -12.93 44.29 8.79
N ASN A 333 -12.25 43.19 9.22
CA ASN A 333 -11.06 43.16 10.07
C ASN A 333 -11.28 43.61 11.54
N GLU A 334 -12.51 43.86 11.97
CA GLU A 334 -12.83 44.12 13.37
C GLU A 334 -13.30 42.84 14.05
N PHE A 335 -12.96 42.65 15.35
CA PHE A 335 -13.40 41.48 16.11
C PHE A 335 -14.94 41.45 16.17
N TYR A 336 -15.52 40.30 15.74
CA TYR A 336 -16.95 40.06 15.77
C TYR A 336 -17.36 39.11 16.90
N ASP A 337 -16.74 37.92 16.97
CA ASP A 337 -17.09 36.88 17.94
C ASP A 337 -15.95 35.87 18.11
N LYS A 338 -16.02 35.10 19.18
CA LYS A 338 -15.14 33.94 19.40
C LYS A 338 -15.98 32.72 19.72
N TRP A 339 -15.76 31.66 18.95
CA TRP A 339 -16.46 30.39 19.14
C TRP A 339 -15.51 29.31 19.63
N GLU A 340 -16.01 28.48 20.55
CA GLU A 340 -15.36 27.25 20.97
C GLU A 340 -16.29 26.10 20.60
N THR A 341 -15.81 25.21 19.71
CA THR A 341 -16.57 24.04 19.25
C THR A 341 -15.89 22.77 19.72
N ARG A 342 -16.62 21.91 20.39
CA ARG A 342 -16.21 20.54 20.73
C ARG A 342 -16.98 19.57 19.85
N ALA A 343 -16.27 18.98 18.89
CA ALA A 343 -16.86 18.04 17.94
C ALA A 343 -16.46 16.60 18.27
N ASN A 344 -17.47 15.72 18.35
CA ASN A 344 -17.30 14.29 18.49
C ASN A 344 -17.81 13.61 17.23
N ASN A 345 -16.91 12.99 16.47
CA ASN A 345 -17.26 12.30 15.23
C ASN A 345 -16.90 10.81 15.34
N ILE A 346 -17.91 9.95 15.29
CA ILE A 346 -17.76 8.50 15.36
C ILE A 346 -18.10 7.91 14.00
N ILE A 347 -17.09 7.33 13.35
CA ILE A 347 -17.24 6.68 12.05
C ILE A 347 -17.07 5.17 12.25
N LYS A 348 -18.03 4.39 11.76
CA LYS A 348 -17.97 2.92 11.71
C LYS A 348 -18.10 2.47 10.26
N ASN A 349 -17.07 1.81 9.74
CA ASN A 349 -17.13 1.04 8.49
C ASN A 349 -17.36 -0.42 8.88
N THR A 350 -18.62 -0.86 8.85
CA THR A 350 -18.96 -2.21 9.29
C THR A 350 -20.20 -2.71 8.58
N PRO A 351 -20.13 -3.86 7.97
CA PRO A 351 -18.92 -4.49 7.43
C PRO A 351 -18.59 -3.96 6.03
N ARG A 352 -17.31 -4.01 5.66
CA ARG A 352 -16.90 -3.91 4.26
C ARG A 352 -16.47 -5.29 3.80
N HIS A 353 -17.09 -5.80 2.74
CA HIS A 353 -16.79 -7.10 2.17
C HIS A 353 -16.28 -6.90 0.74
N ALA A 354 -15.35 -7.76 0.32
CA ALA A 354 -14.92 -7.85 -1.06
C ALA A 354 -14.74 -9.33 -1.43
N ALA A 355 -15.27 -9.72 -2.57
CA ALA A 355 -15.04 -11.02 -3.19
C ALA A 355 -14.41 -10.80 -4.55
N ASN A 356 -13.44 -11.63 -4.92
CA ASN A 356 -12.74 -11.53 -6.19
C ASN A 356 -12.56 -12.93 -6.78
N ILE A 357 -12.64 -13.00 -8.11
CA ILE A 357 -12.27 -14.15 -8.91
C ILE A 357 -11.36 -13.66 -10.02
N TYR A 358 -10.29 -14.38 -10.31
CA TYR A 358 -9.42 -14.07 -11.43
C TYR A 358 -8.97 -15.34 -12.17
N TYR A 359 -8.69 -15.17 -13.45
CA TYR A 359 -8.12 -16.19 -14.31
C TYR A 359 -7.04 -15.58 -15.18
N ASN A 360 -5.88 -16.22 -15.24
CA ASN A 360 -4.81 -15.91 -16.18
C ASN A 360 -4.50 -17.18 -16.97
N GLY A 361 -4.57 -17.09 -18.29
CA GLY A 361 -4.35 -18.26 -19.12
C GLY A 361 -3.81 -17.96 -20.49
N GLN A 362 -3.23 -18.98 -21.13
CA GLN A 362 -2.76 -18.94 -22.51
C GLN A 362 -3.34 -20.12 -23.27
N ILE A 363 -4.16 -19.83 -24.27
CA ILE A 363 -4.70 -20.83 -25.22
C ILE A 363 -3.99 -20.64 -26.56
N LYS A 364 -3.11 -21.56 -26.92
CA LYS A 364 -2.21 -21.42 -28.09
C LYS A 364 -1.42 -20.11 -27.97
N LYS A 365 -1.71 -19.12 -28.86
CA LYS A 365 -1.06 -17.80 -28.88
C LYS A 365 -1.88 -16.72 -28.16
N LEU A 366 -3.13 -17.01 -27.77
CA LEU A 366 -4.01 -16.06 -27.10
C LEU A 366 -3.75 -16.09 -25.59
N ASN A 367 -3.31 -14.96 -25.02
CA ASN A 367 -3.27 -14.76 -23.58
C ASN A 367 -4.57 -14.11 -23.12
N ILE A 368 -5.14 -14.62 -22.04
CA ILE A 368 -6.39 -14.19 -21.43
C ILE A 368 -6.11 -13.78 -19.99
N ASP A 369 -6.55 -12.60 -19.61
CA ASP A 369 -6.49 -12.07 -18.24
C ASP A 369 -7.90 -11.59 -17.87
N PHE A 370 -8.55 -12.31 -16.97
CA PHE A 370 -9.88 -12.00 -16.47
C PHE A 370 -9.85 -11.73 -14.98
N ASN A 371 -10.56 -10.70 -14.56
CA ASN A 371 -10.73 -10.34 -13.15
C ASN A 371 -12.14 -9.83 -12.89
N ALA A 372 -12.77 -10.30 -11.81
CA ALA A 372 -14.07 -9.81 -11.36
C ALA A 372 -14.06 -9.56 -9.85
N ASP A 373 -14.55 -8.39 -9.45
CA ASP A 373 -14.66 -7.95 -8.07
C ASP A 373 -16.10 -7.65 -7.71
N TYR A 374 -16.56 -8.09 -6.55
CA TYR A 374 -17.80 -7.67 -5.94
C TYR A 374 -17.55 -7.10 -4.56
N ILE A 375 -17.91 -5.82 -4.36
CA ILE A 375 -17.66 -5.10 -3.11
C ILE A 375 -18.99 -4.60 -2.56
N TRP A 376 -19.23 -4.80 -1.25
CA TRP A 376 -20.32 -4.14 -0.55
C TRP A 376 -19.86 -3.58 0.78
N ASN A 377 -20.35 -2.41 1.11
CA ASN A 377 -19.91 -1.63 2.23
C ASN A 377 -21.06 -0.92 2.92
N LYS A 378 -20.96 -0.78 4.22
CA LYS A 378 -21.84 0.06 5.04
C LYS A 378 -20.96 0.96 5.91
N ARG A 379 -21.17 2.27 5.79
CA ARG A 379 -20.54 3.27 6.65
C ARG A 379 -21.61 4.01 7.43
N VAL A 380 -21.40 4.18 8.73
CA VAL A 380 -22.24 4.98 9.61
C VAL A 380 -21.35 6.03 10.28
N GLN A 381 -21.81 7.26 10.30
CA GLN A 381 -21.12 8.38 10.91
C GLN A 381 -22.11 9.14 11.79
N ASN A 382 -21.76 9.34 13.05
CA ASN A 382 -22.44 10.18 14.01
C ASN A 382 -21.53 11.33 14.37
N THR A 383 -22.01 12.56 14.24
CA THR A 383 -21.23 13.76 14.62
C THR A 383 -22.09 14.59 15.58
N THR A 384 -21.51 15.00 16.69
CA THR A 384 -22.11 15.94 17.65
C THR A 384 -21.15 17.12 17.78
N ASN A 385 -21.64 18.33 17.54
CA ASN A 385 -20.91 19.57 17.69
C ASN A 385 -21.58 20.40 18.80
N ASP A 386 -20.85 20.63 19.89
CA ASP A 386 -21.23 21.57 20.96
C ASP A 386 -20.46 22.87 20.71
N GLU A 387 -21.16 23.94 20.36
CA GLU A 387 -20.57 25.22 20.03
C GLU A 387 -21.03 26.29 21.04
N ILE A 388 -20.05 26.93 21.65
CA ILE A 388 -20.23 28.06 22.60
C ILE A 388 -19.71 29.32 21.91
N SER A 389 -20.52 30.34 21.87
CA SER A 389 -20.20 31.66 21.35
C SER A 389 -20.08 32.65 22.53
N GLN A 390 -19.29 33.73 22.39
CA GLN A 390 -19.25 34.81 23.36
C GLN A 390 -20.44 35.74 23.21
N MET A 391 -20.96 35.88 22.01
CA MET A 391 -21.99 36.88 21.68
C MET A 391 -23.35 36.24 21.37
N MET A 392 -23.43 34.96 21.11
CA MET A 392 -24.64 34.24 20.70
C MET A 392 -24.95 33.08 21.64
N GLU A 393 -26.18 32.54 21.56
CA GLU A 393 -26.59 31.38 22.32
C GLU A 393 -25.78 30.14 21.96
N LYS A 394 -25.60 29.26 22.94
CA LYS A 394 -24.99 27.94 22.75
C LYS A 394 -25.78 27.12 21.74
N GLN A 395 -25.06 26.41 20.88
CA GLN A 395 -25.65 25.59 19.84
C GLN A 395 -25.15 24.16 19.95
N ASN A 396 -26.07 23.21 19.80
CA ASN A 396 -25.77 21.79 19.65
C ASN A 396 -26.25 21.31 18.30
N VAL A 397 -25.37 20.69 17.53
CA VAL A 397 -25.71 20.15 16.21
C VAL A 397 -25.32 18.68 16.15
N THR A 398 -26.33 17.83 16.11
CA THR A 398 -26.12 16.37 15.95
C THR A 398 -26.53 15.96 14.55
N THR A 399 -25.66 15.21 13.88
CA THR A 399 -25.90 14.66 12.56
C THR A 399 -25.63 13.16 12.53
N TYR A 400 -26.47 12.45 11.78
CA TYR A 400 -26.34 11.03 11.50
C TYR A 400 -26.26 10.82 9.99
N SER A 401 -25.22 10.15 9.52
CA SER A 401 -25.07 9.78 8.12
C SER A 401 -24.87 8.28 7.97
N LYS A 402 -25.59 7.66 7.05
CA LYS A 402 -25.50 6.24 6.70
C LYS A 402 -25.35 6.09 5.20
N ASN A 403 -24.25 5.48 4.80
CA ASN A 403 -23.96 5.15 3.42
C ASN A 403 -23.92 3.63 3.24
N LYS A 404 -24.60 3.11 2.23
CA LYS A 404 -24.55 1.72 1.80
C LYS A 404 -24.17 1.70 0.33
N SER A 405 -23.07 1.04 -0.02
CA SER A 405 -22.63 0.92 -1.41
C SER A 405 -22.42 -0.54 -1.81
N LYS A 406 -22.68 -0.82 -3.09
CA LYS A 406 -22.41 -2.09 -3.75
C LYS A 406 -21.76 -1.79 -5.08
N MET A 407 -20.75 -2.56 -5.46
CA MET A 407 -20.04 -2.42 -6.72
C MET A 407 -19.72 -3.81 -7.28
N LEU A 408 -20.03 -4.02 -8.54
CA LEU A 408 -19.55 -5.12 -9.36
C LEU A 408 -18.61 -4.50 -10.40
N ALA A 409 -17.40 -5.05 -10.54
CA ALA A 409 -16.46 -4.66 -11.58
C ALA A 409 -15.87 -5.91 -12.22
N GLU A 410 -15.86 -5.96 -13.54
CA GLU A 410 -15.22 -7.04 -14.30
C GLU A 410 -14.34 -6.45 -15.39
N LYS A 411 -13.29 -7.18 -15.75
CA LYS A 411 -12.36 -6.81 -16.79
C LYS A 411 -11.80 -8.04 -17.47
N LEU A 412 -11.88 -8.05 -18.79
CA LEU A 412 -11.28 -9.07 -19.65
C LEU A 412 -10.27 -8.42 -20.58
N ILE A 413 -9.04 -8.92 -20.57
CA ILE A 413 -7.98 -8.50 -21.49
C ILE A 413 -7.54 -9.73 -22.28
N MET A 414 -7.56 -9.64 -23.60
CA MET A 414 -7.05 -10.63 -24.51
C MET A 414 -5.84 -10.07 -25.26
N THR A 415 -4.74 -10.81 -25.30
CA THR A 415 -3.51 -10.42 -25.98
C THR A 415 -3.12 -11.48 -27.00
N TYR A 416 -3.02 -11.10 -28.25
CA TYR A 416 -2.69 -12.01 -29.35
C TYR A 416 -1.52 -11.47 -30.19
N PRO A 417 -0.42 -12.23 -30.35
CA PRO A 417 0.69 -11.85 -31.21
C PRO A 417 0.35 -12.21 -32.68
N VAL A 418 0.42 -11.19 -33.56
CA VAL A 418 0.22 -11.33 -35.00
C VAL A 418 1.51 -10.93 -35.70
N SER A 419 2.34 -11.89 -36.10
CA SER A 419 3.66 -11.64 -36.71
C SER A 419 4.53 -10.74 -35.81
N LYS A 420 4.82 -9.49 -36.24
CA LYS A 420 5.59 -8.49 -35.49
C LYS A 420 4.72 -7.58 -34.63
N TRP A 421 3.40 -7.77 -34.64
CA TRP A 421 2.44 -6.99 -33.90
C TRP A 421 1.96 -7.74 -32.65
N VAL A 422 1.63 -7.00 -31.60
CA VAL A 422 0.88 -7.50 -30.46
C VAL A 422 -0.42 -6.72 -30.41
N VAL A 423 -1.54 -7.43 -30.54
CA VAL A 423 -2.87 -6.84 -30.42
C VAL A 423 -3.42 -7.19 -29.05
N LYS A 424 -3.83 -6.16 -28.30
CA LYS A 424 -4.59 -6.32 -27.05
C LYS A 424 -5.97 -5.76 -27.28
N PHE A 425 -6.99 -6.48 -26.83
CA PHE A 425 -8.38 -6.05 -26.90
C PHE A 425 -9.14 -6.60 -25.72
N GLY A 426 -10.25 -5.99 -25.39
CA GLY A 426 -11.02 -6.45 -24.25
C GLY A 426 -12.15 -5.51 -23.87
N GLU A 427 -12.72 -5.83 -22.73
CA GLU A 427 -13.84 -5.10 -22.14
C GLU A 427 -13.66 -4.86 -20.65
N GLU A 428 -14.36 -3.88 -20.14
CA GLU A 428 -14.46 -3.57 -18.72
C GLU A 428 -15.89 -3.11 -18.42
N TYR A 429 -16.51 -3.71 -17.42
CA TYR A 429 -17.82 -3.30 -16.93
C TYR A 429 -17.77 -3.02 -15.44
N THR A 430 -18.34 -1.90 -15.03
CA THR A 430 -18.50 -1.53 -13.61
C THR A 430 -19.91 -1.05 -13.37
N SER A 431 -20.55 -1.63 -12.35
CA SER A 431 -21.88 -1.22 -11.88
C SER A 431 -21.80 -0.86 -10.40
N SER A 432 -22.18 0.34 -10.07
CA SER A 432 -22.13 0.88 -8.70
C SER A 432 -23.49 1.41 -8.27
N ARG A 433 -23.86 1.15 -7.04
CA ARG A 433 -25.11 1.58 -6.41
C ARG A 433 -24.81 2.07 -5.01
N THR A 434 -25.11 3.33 -4.72
CA THR A 434 -24.89 3.94 -3.41
C THR A 434 -26.19 4.56 -2.90
N ASN A 435 -26.57 4.22 -1.67
CA ASN A 435 -27.70 4.82 -0.97
C ASN A 435 -27.15 5.60 0.24
N ASN A 436 -27.48 6.88 0.32
CA ASN A 436 -27.12 7.77 1.39
C ASN A 436 -28.36 8.19 2.17
N HIS A 437 -28.25 8.26 3.49
CA HIS A 437 -29.23 8.87 4.38
C HIS A 437 -28.50 9.82 5.30
N PHE A 438 -28.99 11.03 5.40
CA PHE A 438 -28.50 12.06 6.30
C PHE A 438 -29.66 12.59 7.12
N ASN A 439 -29.52 12.57 8.44
CA ASN A 439 -30.54 13.04 9.38
C ASN A 439 -29.89 13.99 10.38
N THR A 440 -30.61 15.03 10.73
CA THR A 440 -30.25 16.00 11.75
C THR A 440 -31.50 16.56 12.42
N GLU A 441 -31.36 16.97 13.67
CA GLU A 441 -32.40 17.69 14.41
C GLU A 441 -32.18 19.23 14.33
N TYR A 442 -31.11 19.66 13.65
CA TYR A 442 -30.78 21.06 13.52
C TYR A 442 -31.63 21.74 12.46
N VAL A 443 -32.36 22.80 12.87
CA VAL A 443 -33.41 23.47 12.08
C VAL A 443 -32.92 24.02 10.74
N ASN A 444 -31.67 24.43 10.66
CA ASN A 444 -31.10 25.02 9.44
C ASN A 444 -30.50 23.98 8.47
N LEU A 445 -30.66 22.69 8.73
CA LEU A 445 -30.19 21.61 7.88
C LEU A 445 -31.31 20.65 7.55
N ASP A 446 -31.52 20.36 6.28
CA ASP A 446 -32.52 19.40 5.81
C ASP A 446 -32.04 17.95 5.96
N ASN A 447 -32.97 17.08 6.33
CA ASN A 447 -32.79 15.64 6.21
C ASN A 447 -32.78 15.27 4.74
N THR A 448 -31.83 14.43 4.32
CA THR A 448 -31.73 14.01 2.92
C THR A 448 -31.60 12.49 2.77
N ALA A 449 -32.25 11.96 1.74
CA ALA A 449 -32.04 10.59 1.30
C ALA A 449 -31.75 10.60 -0.20
N SER A 450 -30.60 10.08 -0.58
CA SER A 450 -30.18 10.07 -1.99
C SER A 450 -29.69 8.70 -2.46
N LYS A 451 -29.85 8.45 -3.74
CA LYS A 451 -29.44 7.22 -4.41
C LYS A 451 -28.65 7.55 -5.67
N ILE A 452 -27.46 7.01 -5.75
CA ILE A 452 -26.58 7.12 -6.93
C ILE A 452 -26.51 5.76 -7.59
N LYS A 453 -26.71 5.73 -8.91
CA LYS A 453 -26.50 4.56 -9.76
C LYS A 453 -25.56 4.96 -10.87
N GLU A 454 -24.53 4.16 -11.10
CA GLU A 454 -23.61 4.34 -12.21
C GLU A 454 -23.30 3.00 -12.85
N ASP A 455 -23.45 2.94 -14.15
CA ASP A 455 -23.09 1.81 -14.99
C ASP A 455 -22.10 2.31 -16.04
N ASN A 456 -20.90 1.71 -16.08
CA ASN A 456 -19.86 2.03 -17.02
C ASN A 456 -19.49 0.75 -17.78
N ALA A 457 -19.66 0.78 -19.11
CA ALA A 457 -19.24 -0.28 -20.02
C ALA A 457 -18.20 0.27 -20.97
N ALA A 458 -17.08 -0.42 -21.12
CA ALA A 458 -15.99 0.00 -21.98
C ALA A 458 -15.49 -1.15 -22.85
N CYS A 459 -15.10 -0.85 -24.08
CA CYS A 459 -14.32 -1.73 -24.91
C CYS A 459 -13.05 -1.01 -25.38
N PHE A 460 -11.99 -1.77 -25.61
CA PHE A 460 -10.71 -1.20 -26.03
C PHE A 460 -9.94 -2.13 -26.96
N ILE A 461 -9.10 -1.50 -27.79
CA ILE A 461 -8.10 -2.17 -28.61
C ILE A 461 -6.79 -1.39 -28.52
N GLU A 462 -5.67 -2.10 -28.43
CA GLU A 462 -4.32 -1.55 -28.44
C GLU A 462 -3.45 -2.40 -29.35
N ILE A 463 -2.73 -1.76 -30.24
CA ILE A 463 -1.80 -2.41 -31.17
C ILE A 463 -0.40 -1.91 -30.85
N ILE A 464 0.53 -2.86 -30.64
CA ILE A 464 1.92 -2.58 -30.30
C ILE A 464 2.80 -3.23 -31.36
N GLN A 465 3.78 -2.49 -31.86
CA GLN A 465 4.77 -2.99 -32.81
C GLN A 465 6.18 -2.56 -32.41
N GLN A 466 7.12 -3.47 -32.58
CA GLN A 466 8.55 -3.18 -32.49
C GLN A 466 9.14 -3.09 -33.91
N LEU A 467 9.60 -1.89 -34.27
CA LEU A 467 10.26 -1.57 -35.56
C LEU A 467 11.75 -1.32 -35.28
N GLY A 468 12.57 -2.38 -35.32
CA GLY A 468 13.98 -2.28 -34.96
C GLY A 468 14.16 -1.79 -33.53
N ILE A 469 14.74 -0.59 -33.36
CA ILE A 469 14.96 0.06 -32.05
C ILE A 469 13.73 0.86 -31.56
N LEU A 470 12.73 1.07 -32.42
CA LEU A 470 11.54 1.88 -32.13
C LEU A 470 10.37 0.98 -31.72
N ASN A 471 9.78 1.25 -30.56
CA ASN A 471 8.53 0.65 -30.10
C ASN A 471 7.40 1.65 -30.31
N ILE A 472 6.36 1.25 -31.02
CA ILE A 472 5.16 2.08 -31.27
C ILE A 472 3.96 1.35 -30.70
N GLY A 473 3.09 2.09 -30.01
CA GLY A 473 1.80 1.61 -29.55
C GLY A 473 0.71 2.62 -29.85
N ALA A 474 -0.42 2.16 -30.34
CA ALA A 474 -1.62 2.96 -30.55
C ALA A 474 -2.82 2.24 -29.95
N GLY A 475 -3.69 2.94 -29.27
CA GLY A 475 -4.85 2.37 -28.62
C GLY A 475 -6.07 3.28 -28.71
N LEU A 476 -7.23 2.65 -28.71
CA LEU A 476 -8.53 3.31 -28.67
C LEU A 476 -9.39 2.63 -27.62
N ARG A 477 -10.01 3.44 -26.76
CA ARG A 477 -10.98 2.99 -25.77
C ARG A 477 -12.27 3.78 -25.96
N TYR A 478 -13.38 3.07 -25.99
CA TYR A 478 -14.72 3.64 -25.95
C TYR A 478 -15.35 3.33 -24.59
N GLU A 479 -15.99 4.33 -23.98
CA GLU A 479 -16.74 4.18 -22.73
C GLU A 479 -18.17 4.70 -22.87
N TYR A 480 -19.12 3.88 -22.49
CA TYR A 480 -20.53 4.23 -22.24
C TYR A 480 -20.74 4.32 -20.74
N VAL A 481 -21.16 5.49 -20.24
CA VAL A 481 -21.43 5.70 -18.82
C VAL A 481 -22.84 6.23 -18.65
N LYS A 482 -23.64 5.53 -17.87
CA LYS A 482 -24.96 5.99 -17.42
C LYS A 482 -24.88 6.32 -15.92
N TYR A 483 -25.19 7.55 -15.59
CA TYR A 483 -25.19 8.08 -14.22
C TYR A 483 -26.58 8.62 -13.87
N ASP A 484 -27.17 8.10 -12.78
CA ASP A 484 -28.45 8.53 -12.25
C ASP A 484 -28.26 8.96 -10.78
N TYR A 485 -28.74 10.16 -10.45
CA TYR A 485 -28.83 10.70 -9.11
C TYR A 485 -30.30 10.96 -8.77
N PHE A 486 -30.75 10.41 -7.66
CA PHE A 486 -32.11 10.61 -7.13
C PHE A 486 -32.03 11.10 -5.70
N GLU A 487 -32.82 12.11 -5.37
CA GLU A 487 -32.98 12.64 -4.03
C GLU A 487 -34.47 12.68 -3.67
N ASP A 488 -34.81 11.99 -2.58
CA ASP A 488 -36.21 11.85 -2.16
C ASP A 488 -36.81 13.16 -1.63
N THR A 489 -35.95 14.00 -1.00
CA THR A 489 -36.38 15.25 -0.35
C THR A 489 -36.43 16.43 -1.31
N ASN A 490 -35.65 16.42 -2.38
CA ASN A 490 -35.56 17.49 -3.35
C ASN A 490 -35.44 16.96 -4.78
N SER A 491 -36.58 16.70 -5.41
CA SER A 491 -36.65 16.16 -6.78
C SER A 491 -36.01 17.07 -7.85
N LYS A 492 -35.78 18.37 -7.57
CA LYS A 492 -35.08 19.29 -8.48
C LYS A 492 -33.61 18.92 -8.67
N ASN A 493 -33.05 18.14 -7.74
CA ASN A 493 -31.70 17.62 -7.83
C ASN A 493 -31.61 16.30 -8.62
N ASN A 494 -32.74 15.69 -8.96
CA ASN A 494 -32.76 14.46 -9.74
C ASN A 494 -32.13 14.68 -11.11
N LEU A 495 -31.25 13.76 -11.50
CA LEU A 495 -30.42 13.90 -12.67
C LEU A 495 -30.16 12.53 -13.28
N SER A 496 -30.33 12.43 -14.60
CA SER A 496 -29.90 11.29 -15.40
C SER A 496 -29.00 11.79 -16.52
N ARG A 497 -27.82 11.19 -16.65
CA ARG A 497 -26.84 11.54 -17.68
C ARG A 497 -26.28 10.30 -18.34
N THR A 498 -26.09 10.40 -19.65
CA THR A 498 -25.42 9.38 -20.44
C THR A 498 -24.23 10.02 -21.16
N TYR A 499 -23.08 9.36 -21.08
CA TYR A 499 -21.85 9.81 -21.73
C TYR A 499 -21.38 8.73 -22.69
N HIS A 500 -20.97 9.17 -23.89
CA HIS A 500 -20.31 8.38 -24.91
C HIS A 500 -18.95 9.01 -25.14
N ASN A 501 -17.88 8.35 -24.76
CA ASN A 501 -16.54 8.92 -24.81
C ASN A 501 -15.56 8.01 -25.55
N ILE A 502 -14.70 8.61 -26.35
CA ILE A 502 -13.58 7.95 -27.01
C ILE A 502 -12.29 8.50 -26.43
N PHE A 503 -11.39 7.59 -26.06
CA PHE A 503 -10.09 7.88 -25.45
C PHE A 503 -8.97 7.29 -26.30
N PRO A 504 -8.41 8.05 -27.25
CA PRO A 504 -7.23 7.64 -27.99
C PRO A 504 -5.97 7.71 -27.13
N SER A 505 -5.03 6.81 -27.40
CA SER A 505 -3.69 6.80 -26.83
C SER A 505 -2.66 6.45 -27.89
N PHE A 506 -1.47 7.03 -27.77
CA PHE A 506 -0.32 6.75 -28.63
C PHE A 506 0.95 6.78 -27.79
N ASN A 507 1.90 5.90 -28.10
CA ASN A 507 3.24 5.95 -27.55
C ASN A 507 4.27 5.53 -28.59
N ALA A 508 5.43 6.17 -28.56
CA ALA A 508 6.60 5.80 -29.30
C ALA A 508 7.81 5.88 -28.38
N ALA A 509 8.63 4.85 -28.33
CA ALA A 509 9.82 4.82 -27.48
C ALA A 509 10.99 4.20 -28.24
N THR A 510 12.17 4.81 -28.11
CA THR A 510 13.40 4.34 -28.75
C THR A 510 14.59 4.47 -27.82
N ARG A 511 15.66 3.76 -28.15
CA ARG A 511 16.95 3.87 -27.48
C ARG A 511 18.04 4.15 -28.52
N LEU A 512 18.69 5.29 -28.38
CA LEU A 512 19.82 5.72 -29.21
C LEU A 512 21.10 5.70 -28.34
N GLY A 513 21.88 4.64 -28.45
CA GLY A 513 23.06 4.44 -27.59
C GLY A 513 22.66 4.32 -26.11
N SER A 514 23.12 5.25 -25.27
CA SER A 514 22.78 5.35 -23.84
C SER A 514 21.52 6.18 -23.56
N VAL A 515 21.02 6.93 -24.55
CA VAL A 515 19.85 7.81 -24.39
C VAL A 515 18.57 7.04 -24.68
N GLN A 516 17.61 7.13 -23.77
CA GLN A 516 16.25 6.60 -23.96
C GLN A 516 15.29 7.76 -24.14
N MET A 517 14.49 7.70 -25.20
CA MET A 517 13.52 8.72 -25.58
C MET A 517 12.14 8.10 -25.70
N SER A 518 11.12 8.83 -25.26
CA SER A 518 9.72 8.43 -25.42
C SER A 518 8.87 9.65 -25.73
N LEU A 519 7.84 9.44 -26.54
CA LEU A 519 6.77 10.36 -26.81
C LEU A 519 5.46 9.63 -26.55
N SER A 520 4.60 10.19 -25.74
CA SER A 520 3.30 9.58 -25.48
C SER A 520 2.18 10.62 -25.43
N TYR A 521 1.03 10.20 -25.95
CA TYR A 521 -0.21 10.96 -25.89
C TYR A 521 -1.31 10.08 -25.32
N SER A 522 -2.14 10.62 -24.42
CA SER A 522 -3.38 9.99 -23.97
C SER A 522 -4.47 11.00 -23.70
N CYS A 523 -5.70 10.65 -24.10
CA CYS A 523 -6.92 11.31 -23.66
C CYS A 523 -7.45 10.57 -22.42
N ARG A 524 -7.81 11.32 -21.36
CA ARG A 524 -8.30 10.79 -20.09
C ARG A 524 -9.52 11.56 -19.61
N VAL A 525 -10.16 11.04 -18.57
CA VAL A 525 -11.28 11.69 -17.90
C VAL A 525 -11.02 11.74 -16.38
N GLU A 526 -11.35 12.85 -15.76
CA GLU A 526 -11.43 12.98 -14.31
C GLU A 526 -12.89 13.15 -13.92
N ARG A 527 -13.44 12.14 -13.23
CA ARG A 527 -14.82 12.16 -12.74
C ARG A 527 -14.87 12.68 -11.31
N PRO A 528 -15.87 13.49 -10.96
CA PRO A 528 -16.12 13.87 -9.57
C PRO A 528 -16.31 12.63 -8.70
N THR A 529 -15.75 12.65 -7.49
CA THR A 529 -15.96 11.57 -6.53
C THR A 529 -17.41 11.54 -6.05
N TYR A 530 -17.89 10.38 -5.58
CA TYR A 530 -19.26 10.30 -5.03
C TYR A 530 -19.49 11.21 -3.82
N SER A 531 -18.43 11.56 -3.07
CA SER A 531 -18.51 12.57 -2.00
C SER A 531 -18.77 13.98 -2.56
N ASN A 532 -18.15 14.32 -3.69
CA ASN A 532 -18.36 15.61 -4.34
C ASN A 532 -19.74 15.73 -5.01
N LEU A 533 -20.35 14.58 -5.36
CA LEU A 533 -21.66 14.51 -5.98
C LEU A 533 -22.80 14.39 -4.95
N ASN A 534 -22.49 14.10 -3.69
CA ASN A 534 -23.51 13.89 -2.66
C ASN A 534 -23.97 15.24 -2.09
N ALA A 535 -25.26 15.54 -2.17
CA ALA A 535 -25.85 16.78 -1.65
C ALA A 535 -25.94 16.83 -0.11
N ASN A 536 -25.50 15.80 0.63
CA ASN A 536 -25.48 15.82 2.08
C ASN A 536 -24.64 17.00 2.59
N VAL A 537 -25.18 17.73 3.58
CA VAL A 537 -24.53 18.90 4.17
C VAL A 537 -23.69 18.48 5.36
N SER A 538 -22.43 18.89 5.38
CA SER A 538 -21.53 18.81 6.55
C SER A 538 -21.57 20.15 7.29
N TYR A 539 -21.88 20.13 8.58
CA TYR A 539 -21.78 21.27 9.46
C TYR A 539 -20.33 21.42 9.94
N LEU A 540 -19.70 22.56 9.66
CA LEU A 540 -18.37 22.90 10.16
C LEU A 540 -18.46 23.84 11.38
N ASN A 541 -19.23 24.89 11.28
CA ASN A 541 -19.59 25.84 12.33
C ASN A 541 -20.84 26.61 11.90
N ARG A 542 -21.37 27.51 12.76
CA ARG A 542 -22.60 28.26 12.51
C ARG A 542 -22.60 29.15 11.26
N MET A 543 -21.45 29.46 10.70
CA MET A 543 -21.32 30.25 9.46
C MET A 543 -20.89 29.42 8.26
N THR A 544 -20.46 28.17 8.45
CA THR A 544 -19.85 27.40 7.38
C THR A 544 -20.47 26.01 7.28
N TYR A 545 -21.06 25.75 6.11
CA TYR A 545 -21.61 24.46 5.71
C TYR A 545 -20.89 24.00 4.44
N GLU A 546 -20.65 22.73 4.31
CA GLU A 546 -20.06 22.13 3.12
C GLU A 546 -21.02 21.09 2.55
N SER A 547 -21.28 21.12 1.24
CA SER A 547 -22.06 20.09 0.55
C SER A 547 -21.45 19.78 -0.80
N GLY A 548 -21.69 18.57 -1.30
CA GLY A 548 -21.37 18.22 -2.66
C GLY A 548 -22.35 18.83 -3.66
N ASN A 549 -21.98 18.75 -4.94
CA ASN A 549 -22.82 19.22 -6.05
C ASN A 549 -23.09 18.08 -7.03
N PRO A 550 -24.31 17.52 -7.09
CA PRO A 550 -24.65 16.42 -8.00
C PRO A 550 -24.58 16.80 -9.49
N ARG A 551 -24.48 18.11 -9.80
CA ARG A 551 -24.41 18.61 -11.17
C ARG A 551 -23.01 18.73 -11.73
N LEU A 552 -21.96 18.42 -10.96
CA LEU A 552 -20.58 18.39 -11.44
C LEU A 552 -20.48 17.44 -12.65
N GLN A 553 -19.62 17.80 -13.59
CA GLN A 553 -19.39 17.06 -14.82
C GLN A 553 -17.97 16.51 -14.86
N PRO A 554 -17.74 15.38 -15.55
CA PRO A 554 -16.40 14.89 -15.83
C PRO A 554 -15.59 15.88 -16.68
N THR A 555 -14.30 16.01 -16.36
CA THR A 555 -13.35 16.83 -17.13
C THR A 555 -12.50 15.93 -18.02
N LYS A 556 -12.39 16.26 -19.31
CA LYS A 556 -11.46 15.60 -20.23
C LYS A 556 -10.08 16.22 -20.15
N LEU A 557 -9.07 15.40 -20.16
CA LEU A 557 -7.66 15.77 -20.05
C LEU A 557 -6.88 15.18 -21.23
N HIS A 558 -6.10 16.01 -21.90
CA HIS A 558 -5.19 15.60 -22.96
C HIS A 558 -3.76 15.74 -22.46
N ASN A 559 -3.03 14.64 -22.40
CA ASN A 559 -1.64 14.61 -21.97
C ASN A 559 -0.72 14.29 -23.13
N LEU A 560 0.31 15.10 -23.29
CA LEU A 560 1.44 14.88 -24.17
C LEU A 560 2.72 14.91 -23.32
N GLU A 561 3.54 13.89 -23.44
CA GLU A 561 4.81 13.75 -22.71
C GLU A 561 5.94 13.47 -23.65
#